data_49f78a0e513447f22eb415ed8d90930a
#
_entry.id   49f78a0e513447f22eb415ed8d90930a
#
_cell.length_a   1.000
_cell.length_b   1.000
_cell.length_c   1.000
_cell.angle_alpha   90.00
_cell.angle_beta   90.00
_cell.angle_gamma   90.00
#
_symmetry.space_group_name_H-M   'P 1'
#
loop_
_entity.id
_entity.type
_entity.pdbx_description
1 polymer ?
#
loop_
_entity_poly.entity_id
_entity_poly.type
_entity_poly.pdbx_seq_one_letter_code
_entity_poly.pdbx_strand_id
1 'polypeptide(L)'
;MHSRYILITGITGFLGSHIAESLVDNYNVIGLKRQKSNIWRCENFKDKVIWIDIDADTDYTNELSKYFLETIIHGAWIGVESHEREDWSVQTKNIYFLLELLQVAKKTATENFIFLGSQAEYGNINGVVTEVQECEAINAYGSIKLACLEIVKTFSKNHNINWIWLRLFSLFGEKEKETWLFPSLIEKMKSDNQMNFTLGEQMYSYLYIKDFVSIIDKIVALKIQSGIYNVSSDVVRPIRSFLEEIRDRINPEFQLNFGMLPYRDYQSMHIQGSMNKLNSQIGKIDFTDFSIAIDNTIKYYNK
;
A
#
# COMPACT_ATOMS: atom_id res chain seq x y z
N MET A 1 -4.83 -2.54 -33.39
CA MET A 1 -4.41 -1.89 -32.11
C MET A 1 -3.75 -2.94 -31.25
N HIS A 2 -2.56 -2.70 -30.73
CA HIS A 2 -1.94 -3.65 -29.79
C HIS A 2 -2.75 -3.65 -28.49
N SER A 3 -2.94 -4.84 -27.90
CA SER A 3 -3.55 -4.95 -26.56
C SER A 3 -2.68 -4.22 -25.54
N ARG A 4 -3.32 -3.42 -24.68
CA ARG A 4 -2.64 -2.67 -23.60
C ARG A 4 -2.68 -3.46 -22.31
N TYR A 5 -1.59 -3.45 -21.58
CA TYR A 5 -1.45 -4.23 -20.36
C TYR A 5 -1.09 -3.35 -19.17
N ILE A 6 -1.55 -3.74 -17.99
CA ILE A 6 -1.12 -3.18 -16.71
C ILE A 6 -0.26 -4.22 -15.99
N LEU A 7 0.98 -3.86 -15.70
CA LEU A 7 1.87 -4.69 -14.90
C LEU A 7 1.72 -4.34 -13.42
N ILE A 8 1.50 -5.33 -12.57
CA ILE A 8 1.42 -5.14 -11.12
C ILE A 8 2.50 -5.97 -10.44
N THR A 9 3.41 -5.32 -9.73
CA THR A 9 4.36 -5.98 -8.85
C THR A 9 3.84 -5.98 -7.42
N GLY A 10 4.18 -7.01 -6.65
CA GLY A 10 3.59 -7.20 -5.32
C GLY A 10 2.11 -7.61 -5.36
N ILE A 11 1.64 -8.13 -6.49
CA ILE A 11 0.25 -8.55 -6.74
C ILE A 11 -0.25 -9.58 -5.74
N THR A 12 0.61 -10.42 -5.18
CA THR A 12 0.24 -11.43 -4.18
C THR A 12 0.14 -10.87 -2.75
N GLY A 13 0.50 -9.61 -2.56
CA GLY A 13 0.41 -8.88 -1.29
C GLY A 13 -0.99 -8.31 -1.02
N PHE A 14 -1.16 -7.68 0.14
CA PHE A 14 -2.41 -7.05 0.56
C PHE A 14 -2.91 -6.01 -0.46
N LEU A 15 -2.13 -4.96 -0.72
CA LEU A 15 -2.53 -3.90 -1.64
C LEU A 15 -2.63 -4.38 -3.08
N GLY A 16 -1.59 -5.10 -3.55
CA GLY A 16 -1.51 -5.54 -4.94
C GLY A 16 -2.64 -6.49 -5.36
N SER A 17 -3.10 -7.37 -4.45
CA SER A 17 -4.20 -8.28 -4.75
C SER A 17 -5.54 -7.57 -4.90
N HIS A 18 -5.79 -6.55 -4.08
CA HIS A 18 -7.00 -5.74 -4.19
C HIS A 18 -6.99 -4.85 -5.44
N ILE A 19 -5.85 -4.25 -5.77
CA ILE A 19 -5.67 -3.49 -7.02
C ILE A 19 -5.92 -4.40 -8.23
N ALA A 20 -5.32 -5.60 -8.24
CA ALA A 20 -5.52 -6.52 -9.36
C ALA A 20 -6.98 -6.95 -9.49
N GLU A 21 -7.64 -7.28 -8.37
CA GLU A 21 -9.04 -7.72 -8.35
C GLU A 21 -9.99 -6.67 -8.97
N SER A 22 -9.72 -5.36 -8.80
CA SER A 22 -10.54 -4.31 -9.42
C SER A 22 -10.25 -4.12 -10.91
N LEU A 23 -9.00 -4.36 -11.33
CA LEU A 23 -8.58 -4.04 -12.69
C LEU A 23 -8.80 -5.18 -13.70
N VAL A 24 -8.83 -6.46 -13.27
CA VAL A 24 -8.85 -7.63 -14.18
C VAL A 24 -10.11 -7.72 -15.07
N ASP A 25 -11.19 -7.07 -14.71
CA ASP A 25 -12.41 -7.08 -15.51
C ASP A 25 -12.39 -6.03 -16.62
N ASN A 26 -11.56 -5.00 -16.49
CA ASN A 26 -11.50 -3.88 -17.43
C ASN A 26 -10.17 -3.78 -18.19
N TYR A 27 -9.13 -4.44 -17.71
CA TYR A 27 -7.77 -4.35 -18.24
C TYR A 27 -7.11 -5.73 -18.34
N ASN A 28 -6.16 -5.87 -19.28
CA ASN A 28 -5.27 -7.02 -19.30
C ASN A 28 -4.19 -6.86 -18.21
N VAL A 29 -4.22 -7.69 -17.20
CA VAL A 29 -3.31 -7.59 -16.06
C VAL A 29 -2.20 -8.62 -16.16
N ILE A 30 -0.95 -8.18 -15.99
CA ILE A 30 0.23 -9.03 -15.82
C ILE A 30 0.66 -8.92 -14.36
N GLY A 31 0.82 -10.05 -13.69
CA GLY A 31 1.25 -10.13 -12.31
C GLY A 31 2.68 -10.67 -12.18
N LEU A 32 3.60 -9.88 -11.60
CA LEU A 32 4.92 -10.38 -11.25
C LEU A 32 4.91 -11.03 -9.86
N LYS A 33 5.44 -12.24 -9.77
CA LYS A 33 5.57 -12.97 -8.51
C LYS A 33 6.87 -13.80 -8.51
N ARG A 34 7.23 -14.36 -7.36
CA ARG A 34 8.23 -15.43 -7.27
C ARG A 34 7.52 -16.78 -7.44
N GLN A 35 8.19 -17.79 -7.97
CA GLN A 35 7.62 -19.14 -8.18
C GLN A 35 6.93 -19.67 -6.93
N LYS A 36 7.56 -19.48 -5.77
CA LYS A 36 7.03 -19.96 -4.47
C LYS A 36 6.06 -18.99 -3.79
N SER A 37 5.65 -17.89 -4.44
CA SER A 37 4.68 -16.97 -3.84
C SER A 37 3.34 -17.65 -3.61
N ASN A 38 2.79 -17.49 -2.42
CA ASN A 38 1.42 -17.91 -2.15
C ASN A 38 0.45 -16.92 -2.78
N ILE A 39 -0.43 -17.42 -3.65
CA ILE A 39 -1.41 -16.61 -4.40
C ILE A 39 -2.80 -16.63 -3.79
N TRP A 40 -2.98 -17.08 -2.55
CA TRP A 40 -4.28 -17.23 -1.90
C TRP A 40 -5.15 -15.95 -1.95
N ARG A 41 -4.52 -14.78 -1.91
CA ARG A 41 -5.24 -13.49 -2.03
C ARG A 41 -5.82 -13.25 -3.42
N CYS A 42 -5.31 -13.96 -4.42
CA CYS A 42 -5.67 -13.80 -5.83
C CYS A 42 -6.57 -14.93 -6.34
N GLU A 43 -6.97 -15.88 -5.49
CA GLU A 43 -7.66 -17.12 -5.88
C GLU A 43 -8.91 -16.86 -6.72
N ASN A 44 -9.68 -15.81 -6.40
CA ASN A 44 -10.94 -15.49 -7.07
C ASN A 44 -10.76 -14.97 -8.52
N PHE A 45 -9.56 -14.52 -8.88
CA PHE A 45 -9.31 -13.90 -10.19
C PHE A 45 -8.00 -14.38 -10.84
N LYS A 46 -7.34 -15.38 -10.29
CA LYS A 46 -6.04 -15.88 -10.78
C LYS A 46 -6.02 -16.24 -12.26
N ASP A 47 -7.13 -16.74 -12.79
CA ASP A 47 -7.26 -17.16 -14.18
C ASP A 47 -7.42 -15.98 -15.16
N LYS A 48 -7.63 -14.76 -14.63
CA LYS A 48 -7.69 -13.50 -15.39
C LYS A 48 -6.36 -12.76 -15.47
N VAL A 49 -5.30 -13.29 -14.82
CA VAL A 49 -3.98 -12.67 -14.72
C VAL A 49 -2.96 -13.45 -15.53
N ILE A 50 -2.15 -12.76 -16.30
CA ILE A 50 -0.95 -13.35 -16.92
C ILE A 50 0.14 -13.34 -15.86
N TRP A 51 0.54 -14.52 -15.38
CA TRP A 51 1.55 -14.65 -14.36
C TRP A 51 2.96 -14.76 -14.96
N ILE A 52 3.90 -13.98 -14.45
CA ILE A 52 5.32 -14.05 -14.80
C ILE A 52 6.13 -14.19 -13.51
N ASP A 53 6.99 -15.20 -13.48
CA ASP A 53 7.85 -15.50 -12.33
C ASP A 53 9.21 -14.80 -12.50
N ILE A 54 9.60 -13.98 -11.50
CA ILE A 54 10.85 -13.19 -11.54
C ILE A 54 12.10 -14.03 -11.26
N ASP A 55 11.94 -15.22 -10.70
CA ASP A 55 12.99 -16.17 -10.31
C ASP A 55 12.94 -17.48 -11.10
N ALA A 56 12.27 -17.47 -12.27
CA ALA A 56 12.31 -18.56 -13.23
C ALA A 56 13.65 -18.58 -13.99
N ASP A 57 13.94 -19.69 -14.66
CA ASP A 57 15.14 -19.82 -15.51
C ASP A 57 15.11 -18.87 -16.73
N THR A 58 13.94 -18.35 -17.07
CA THR A 58 13.74 -17.38 -18.16
C THR A 58 13.89 -15.95 -17.64
N ASP A 59 14.56 -15.11 -18.43
CA ASP A 59 14.66 -13.67 -18.14
C ASP A 59 13.26 -13.00 -18.24
N TYR A 60 12.69 -12.70 -17.09
CA TYR A 60 11.37 -12.06 -16.99
C TYR A 60 11.31 -10.68 -17.67
N THR A 61 12.44 -9.98 -17.78
CA THR A 61 12.48 -8.66 -18.44
C THR A 61 12.30 -8.80 -19.96
N ASN A 62 12.85 -9.86 -20.54
CA ASN A 62 12.63 -10.20 -21.94
C ASN A 62 11.20 -10.72 -22.17
N GLU A 63 10.64 -11.48 -21.24
CA GLU A 63 9.24 -11.88 -21.31
C GLU A 63 8.31 -10.66 -21.31
N LEU A 64 8.50 -9.72 -20.37
CA LEU A 64 7.71 -8.49 -20.29
C LEU A 64 7.84 -7.62 -21.56
N SER A 65 8.99 -7.64 -22.23
CA SER A 65 9.20 -6.85 -23.46
C SER A 65 8.35 -7.27 -24.65
N LYS A 66 7.67 -8.41 -24.57
CA LYS A 66 6.70 -8.86 -25.58
C LYS A 66 5.35 -8.15 -25.49
N TYR A 67 5.10 -7.43 -24.38
CA TYR A 67 3.82 -6.77 -24.09
C TYR A 67 3.96 -5.25 -24.22
N PHE A 68 2.90 -4.57 -24.66
CA PHE A 68 2.79 -3.13 -24.54
C PHE A 68 2.27 -2.78 -23.15
N LEU A 69 3.18 -2.47 -22.22
CA LEU A 69 2.83 -2.12 -20.85
C LEU A 69 2.41 -0.65 -20.78
N GLU A 70 1.12 -0.37 -20.85
CA GLU A 70 0.63 1.01 -20.74
C GLU A 70 0.92 1.60 -19.36
N THR A 71 0.74 0.79 -18.31
CA THR A 71 0.93 1.23 -16.92
C THR A 71 1.67 0.15 -16.13
N ILE A 72 2.62 0.58 -15.31
CA ILE A 72 3.27 -0.26 -14.29
C ILE A 72 2.85 0.25 -12.91
N ILE A 73 2.26 -0.63 -12.09
CA ILE A 73 1.95 -0.34 -10.68
C ILE A 73 2.94 -1.11 -9.82
N HIS A 74 3.87 -0.38 -9.21
CA HIS A 74 4.93 -0.96 -8.40
C HIS A 74 4.59 -0.94 -6.91
N GLY A 75 4.10 -2.09 -6.41
CA GLY A 75 3.76 -2.31 -5.00
C GLY A 75 4.65 -3.35 -4.29
N ALA A 76 5.55 -4.04 -5.03
CA ALA A 76 6.47 -4.98 -4.40
C ALA A 76 7.50 -4.26 -3.54
N TRP A 77 7.69 -4.74 -2.30
CA TRP A 77 8.69 -4.23 -1.39
C TRP A 77 9.15 -5.32 -0.42
N ILE A 78 10.46 -5.48 -0.24
CA ILE A 78 11.05 -6.37 0.74
C ILE A 78 11.32 -5.57 2.02
N GLY A 79 11.03 -6.17 3.19
CA GLY A 79 11.32 -5.53 4.48
C GLY A 79 10.25 -4.55 4.95
N VAL A 80 8.97 -4.95 4.88
CA VAL A 80 7.83 -4.14 5.38
C VAL A 80 7.56 -4.34 6.88
N GLU A 81 8.06 -5.44 7.46
CA GLU A 81 7.88 -5.74 8.87
C GLU A 81 8.67 -4.76 9.75
N SER A 82 8.18 -4.49 10.96
CA SER A 82 8.76 -3.46 11.82
C SER A 82 10.25 -3.68 12.12
N HIS A 83 10.68 -4.93 12.31
CA HIS A 83 12.08 -5.29 12.59
C HIS A 83 12.99 -5.21 11.35
N GLU A 84 12.43 -5.27 10.14
CA GLU A 84 13.19 -5.17 8.88
C GLU A 84 13.35 -3.73 8.39
N ARG A 85 12.54 -2.80 8.92
CA ARG A 85 12.55 -1.39 8.47
C ARG A 85 13.83 -0.64 8.81
N GLU A 86 14.60 -1.12 9.78
CA GLU A 86 15.90 -0.57 10.17
C GLU A 86 17.08 -1.24 9.43
N ASP A 87 16.83 -2.37 8.77
CA ASP A 87 17.88 -3.14 8.09
C ASP A 87 18.22 -2.56 6.72
N TRP A 88 19.29 -1.80 6.64
CA TRP A 88 19.79 -1.21 5.40
C TRP A 88 20.09 -2.25 4.32
N SER A 89 20.58 -3.44 4.69
CA SER A 89 20.93 -4.51 3.75
C SER A 89 19.71 -5.12 3.09
N VAL A 90 18.60 -5.17 3.80
CA VAL A 90 17.30 -5.60 3.28
C VAL A 90 16.69 -4.50 2.42
N GLN A 91 16.66 -3.26 2.93
CA GLN A 91 15.98 -2.15 2.25
C GLN A 91 16.63 -1.77 0.92
N THR A 92 17.97 -1.76 0.83
CA THR A 92 18.67 -1.40 -0.42
C THR A 92 18.39 -2.36 -1.58
N LYS A 93 18.02 -3.60 -1.34
CA LYS A 93 17.66 -4.57 -2.40
C LYS A 93 16.48 -4.08 -3.27
N ASN A 94 15.60 -3.26 -2.70
CA ASN A 94 14.47 -2.72 -3.44
C ASN A 94 14.88 -1.74 -4.55
N ILE A 95 16.04 -1.07 -4.43
CA ILE A 95 16.58 -0.19 -5.47
C ILE A 95 16.90 -0.97 -6.73
N TYR A 96 17.55 -2.13 -6.61
CA TYR A 96 17.94 -2.94 -7.77
C TYR A 96 16.71 -3.42 -8.54
N PHE A 97 15.69 -3.91 -7.84
CA PHE A 97 14.45 -4.32 -8.48
C PHE A 97 13.72 -3.14 -9.15
N LEU A 98 13.71 -1.97 -8.52
CA LEU A 98 13.18 -0.76 -9.15
C LEU A 98 13.91 -0.41 -10.44
N LEU A 99 15.26 -0.46 -10.46
CA LEU A 99 16.05 -0.14 -11.65
C LEU A 99 15.75 -1.11 -12.80
N GLU A 100 15.59 -2.39 -12.52
CA GLU A 100 15.18 -3.38 -13.53
C GLU A 100 13.80 -3.04 -14.12
N LEU A 101 12.81 -2.71 -13.27
CA LEU A 101 11.48 -2.31 -13.72
C LEU A 101 11.48 -1.02 -14.55
N LEU A 102 12.32 -0.06 -14.21
CA LEU A 102 12.46 1.17 -15.00
C LEU A 102 13.06 0.88 -16.37
N GLN A 103 14.00 -0.07 -16.48
CA GLN A 103 14.51 -0.51 -17.79
C GLN A 103 13.42 -1.24 -18.60
N VAL A 104 12.59 -2.05 -17.95
CA VAL A 104 11.40 -2.65 -18.59
C VAL A 104 10.48 -1.54 -19.09
N ALA A 105 10.14 -0.56 -18.25
CA ALA A 105 9.27 0.57 -18.61
C ALA A 105 9.79 1.30 -19.87
N LYS A 106 11.10 1.52 -19.95
CA LYS A 106 11.73 2.12 -21.15
C LYS A 106 11.60 1.22 -22.37
N LYS A 107 11.90 -0.08 -22.25
CA LYS A 107 11.85 -1.05 -23.37
C LYS A 107 10.43 -1.20 -23.93
N THR A 108 9.42 -1.17 -23.08
CA THR A 108 8.01 -1.37 -23.44
C THR A 108 7.28 -0.09 -23.77
N ALA A 109 7.99 1.05 -23.79
CA ALA A 109 7.41 2.38 -23.98
C ALA A 109 6.23 2.66 -23.05
N THR A 110 6.36 2.26 -21.77
CA THR A 110 5.35 2.46 -20.73
C THR A 110 4.97 3.94 -20.61
N GLU A 111 3.68 4.22 -20.63
CA GLU A 111 3.16 5.58 -20.50
C GLU A 111 3.14 6.06 -19.05
N ASN A 112 2.75 5.18 -18.10
CA ASN A 112 2.55 5.54 -16.69
C ASN A 112 3.28 4.59 -15.75
N PHE A 113 3.99 5.16 -14.75
CA PHE A 113 4.64 4.42 -13.69
C PHE A 113 4.09 4.89 -12.33
N ILE A 114 3.28 4.05 -11.68
CA ILE A 114 2.66 4.31 -10.39
C ILE A 114 3.45 3.57 -9.31
N PHE A 115 3.98 4.30 -8.35
CA PHE A 115 4.76 3.74 -7.25
C PHE A 115 4.02 3.89 -5.91
N LEU A 116 3.90 2.79 -5.17
CA LEU A 116 3.34 2.80 -3.82
C LEU A 116 4.41 3.21 -2.80
N GLY A 117 4.50 4.52 -2.55
CA GLY A 117 5.36 5.13 -1.54
C GLY A 117 4.82 4.95 -0.12
N SER A 118 5.30 5.75 0.82
CA SER A 118 4.90 5.64 2.23
C SER A 118 4.98 6.97 2.97
N GLN A 119 4.09 7.18 3.93
CA GLN A 119 4.20 8.25 4.92
C GLN A 119 5.53 8.25 5.70
N ALA A 120 6.20 7.09 5.81
CA ALA A 120 7.49 6.97 6.48
C ALA A 120 8.60 7.83 5.85
N GLU A 121 8.40 8.28 4.61
CA GLU A 121 9.27 9.23 3.91
C GLU A 121 9.34 10.59 4.62
N TYR A 122 8.25 11.01 5.25
CA TYR A 122 8.18 12.27 6.00
C TYR A 122 8.96 12.23 7.33
N GLY A 123 9.20 11.03 7.88
CA GLY A 123 9.81 10.85 9.20
C GLY A 123 8.81 11.05 10.34
N ASN A 124 9.20 11.80 11.34
CA ASN A 124 8.35 12.04 12.51
C ASN A 124 7.30 13.13 12.22
N ILE A 125 6.08 12.67 11.90
CA ILE A 125 4.94 13.55 11.60
C ILE A 125 4.19 13.88 12.90
N ASN A 126 3.75 15.13 13.02
CA ASN A 126 2.80 15.51 14.06
C ASN A 126 1.77 16.50 13.50
N GLY A 127 0.64 15.99 13.03
CA GLY A 127 -0.44 16.77 12.43
C GLY A 127 -0.78 16.36 10.99
N VAL A 128 -1.42 17.27 10.26
CA VAL A 128 -1.78 17.09 8.86
C VAL A 128 -0.61 17.53 7.98
N VAL A 129 -0.10 16.63 7.14
CA VAL A 129 1.00 16.94 6.22
C VAL A 129 0.52 17.02 4.78
N THR A 130 1.16 17.91 4.03
CA THR A 130 0.97 18.06 2.58
C THR A 130 2.22 17.56 1.84
N GLU A 131 2.11 17.37 0.53
CA GLU A 131 3.21 16.84 -0.29
C GLU A 131 4.42 17.77 -0.41
N VAL A 132 4.28 19.04 -0.02
CA VAL A 132 5.38 20.03 0.03
C VAL A 132 6.15 20.00 1.35
N GLN A 133 5.67 19.23 2.34
CA GLN A 133 6.37 19.02 3.61
C GLN A 133 7.74 18.42 3.35
N GLU A 134 8.76 18.96 4.00
CA GLU A 134 10.10 18.39 3.99
C GLU A 134 10.10 16.96 4.55
N CYS A 135 10.90 16.12 3.95
CA CYS A 135 11.00 14.70 4.28
C CYS A 135 12.28 14.43 5.05
N GLU A 136 12.14 13.97 6.29
CA GLU A 136 13.24 13.61 7.19
C GLU A 136 13.08 12.16 7.66
N ALA A 137 13.26 11.21 6.73
CA ALA A 137 13.10 9.79 7.05
C ALA A 137 14.00 9.37 8.23
N ILE A 138 13.41 8.71 9.22
CA ILE A 138 14.09 8.32 10.47
C ILE A 138 14.59 6.87 10.48
N ASN A 139 14.36 6.10 9.42
CA ASN A 139 14.78 4.70 9.30
C ASN A 139 15.17 4.34 7.87
N ALA A 140 15.80 3.17 7.69
CA ALA A 140 16.26 2.70 6.39
C ALA A 140 15.10 2.57 5.38
N TYR A 141 13.93 2.09 5.82
CA TYR A 141 12.74 1.96 4.97
C TYR A 141 12.32 3.30 4.33
N GLY A 142 12.11 4.33 5.14
CA GLY A 142 11.74 5.66 4.65
C GLY A 142 12.83 6.29 3.78
N SER A 143 14.10 6.16 4.18
CA SER A 143 15.25 6.69 3.44
C SER A 143 15.39 6.05 2.06
N ILE A 144 15.24 4.73 1.95
CA ILE A 144 15.30 4.04 0.66
C ILE A 144 14.09 4.36 -0.22
N LYS A 145 12.90 4.54 0.37
CA LYS A 145 11.73 5.06 -0.38
C LYS A 145 12.02 6.42 -1.00
N LEU A 146 12.61 7.36 -0.25
CA LEU A 146 13.01 8.68 -0.76
C LEU A 146 14.06 8.58 -1.88
N ALA A 147 15.07 7.72 -1.71
CA ALA A 147 16.06 7.47 -2.77
C ALA A 147 15.39 6.94 -4.05
N CYS A 148 14.46 6.01 -3.93
CA CYS A 148 13.69 5.47 -5.04
C CYS A 148 12.83 6.56 -5.71
N LEU A 149 12.24 7.49 -4.96
CA LEU A 149 11.49 8.62 -5.52
C LEU A 149 12.36 9.47 -6.45
N GLU A 150 13.58 9.84 -6.02
CA GLU A 150 14.48 10.64 -6.85
C GLU A 150 14.95 9.89 -8.10
N ILE A 151 15.17 8.57 -8.00
CA ILE A 151 15.46 7.72 -9.16
C ILE A 151 14.29 7.73 -10.15
N VAL A 152 13.06 7.49 -9.67
CA VAL A 152 11.84 7.50 -10.51
C VAL A 152 11.67 8.85 -11.20
N LYS A 153 11.74 9.96 -10.47
CA LYS A 153 11.62 11.33 -11.03
C LYS A 153 12.60 11.57 -12.16
N THR A 154 13.89 11.32 -11.90
CA THR A 154 14.95 11.59 -12.86
C THR A 154 14.85 10.67 -14.08
N PHE A 155 14.66 9.37 -13.87
CA PHE A 155 14.52 8.40 -14.94
C PHE A 155 13.31 8.70 -15.83
N SER A 156 12.16 8.94 -15.23
CA SER A 156 10.90 9.18 -15.93
C SER A 156 10.95 10.46 -16.77
N LYS A 157 11.56 11.54 -16.23
CA LYS A 157 11.79 12.77 -16.98
C LYS A 157 12.64 12.53 -18.23
N ASN A 158 13.70 11.71 -18.12
CA ASN A 158 14.61 11.44 -19.23
C ASN A 158 14.02 10.53 -20.32
N HIS A 159 12.93 9.82 -20.00
CA HIS A 159 12.31 8.84 -20.89
C HIS A 159 10.84 9.15 -21.22
N ASN A 160 10.32 10.33 -20.85
CA ASN A 160 8.94 10.77 -21.08
C ASN A 160 7.89 9.81 -20.51
N ILE A 161 8.16 9.26 -19.33
CA ILE A 161 7.23 8.42 -18.58
C ILE A 161 6.47 9.29 -17.58
N ASN A 162 5.15 9.24 -17.58
CA ASN A 162 4.35 9.86 -16.53
C ASN A 162 4.53 9.07 -15.23
N TRP A 163 4.94 9.73 -14.14
CA TRP A 163 5.20 9.06 -12.87
C TRP A 163 4.28 9.57 -11.77
N ILE A 164 3.73 8.65 -11.01
CA ILE A 164 2.81 8.94 -9.91
C ILE A 164 3.35 8.25 -8.66
N TRP A 165 3.67 9.04 -7.65
CA TRP A 165 4.19 8.57 -6.37
C TRP A 165 3.13 8.74 -5.30
N LEU A 166 2.62 7.62 -4.76
CA LEU A 166 1.55 7.62 -3.76
C LEU A 166 2.13 7.41 -2.37
N ARG A 167 2.21 8.45 -1.56
CA ARG A 167 2.57 8.32 -0.14
C ARG A 167 1.38 7.78 0.63
N LEU A 168 1.40 6.48 0.87
CA LEU A 168 0.33 5.77 1.56
C LEU A 168 0.44 5.99 3.07
N PHE A 169 -0.67 6.35 3.67
CA PHE A 169 -0.87 6.38 5.11
C PHE A 169 -1.41 5.04 5.61
N SER A 170 -1.94 4.96 6.84
CA SER A 170 -2.41 3.68 7.38
C SER A 170 -3.60 3.15 6.59
N LEU A 171 -3.52 1.89 6.18
CA LEU A 171 -4.61 1.18 5.51
C LEU A 171 -5.07 0.00 6.36
N PHE A 172 -6.30 -0.44 6.16
CA PHE A 172 -6.86 -1.63 6.77
C PHE A 172 -7.90 -2.29 5.86
N GLY A 173 -8.23 -3.54 6.14
CA GLY A 173 -9.31 -4.23 5.47
C GLY A 173 -9.10 -5.74 5.33
N GLU A 174 -9.89 -6.33 4.46
CA GLU A 174 -9.86 -7.76 4.16
C GLU A 174 -8.50 -8.15 3.55
N LYS A 175 -8.06 -9.38 3.74
CA LYS A 175 -6.78 -9.93 3.24
C LYS A 175 -5.52 -9.25 3.80
N GLU A 176 -5.63 -8.38 4.80
CA GLU A 176 -4.46 -7.84 5.51
C GLU A 176 -3.75 -8.97 6.29
N LYS A 177 -2.49 -8.78 6.64
CA LYS A 177 -1.74 -9.79 7.39
C LYS A 177 -2.25 -9.86 8.85
N GLU A 178 -2.44 -11.05 9.37
CA GLU A 178 -2.97 -11.31 10.73
C GLU A 178 -2.14 -10.68 11.86
N THR A 179 -0.87 -10.36 11.60
CA THR A 179 0.02 -9.70 12.58
C THR A 179 -0.17 -8.18 12.67
N TRP A 180 -0.98 -7.57 11.79
CA TRP A 180 -1.27 -6.13 11.83
C TRP A 180 -2.39 -5.81 12.82
N LEU A 181 -2.48 -4.55 13.23
CA LEU A 181 -3.24 -4.13 14.42
C LEU A 181 -4.69 -4.65 14.45
N PHE A 182 -5.48 -4.39 13.41
CA PHE A 182 -6.89 -4.77 13.41
C PHE A 182 -7.10 -6.27 13.23
N PRO A 183 -6.47 -6.95 12.25
CA PRO A 183 -6.56 -8.40 12.16
C PRO A 183 -6.07 -9.11 13.42
N SER A 184 -4.96 -8.66 14.03
CA SER A 184 -4.44 -9.30 15.24
C SER A 184 -5.39 -9.17 16.43
N LEU A 185 -6.10 -8.04 16.57
CA LEU A 185 -7.13 -7.89 17.59
C LEU A 185 -8.33 -8.80 17.31
N ILE A 186 -8.79 -8.87 16.06
CA ILE A 186 -9.91 -9.75 15.65
C ILE A 186 -9.58 -11.21 15.96
N GLU A 187 -8.38 -11.67 15.56
CA GLU A 187 -7.94 -13.04 15.82
C GLU A 187 -7.75 -13.31 17.33
N LYS A 188 -7.18 -12.34 18.06
CA LYS A 188 -6.97 -12.48 19.50
C LYS A 188 -8.28 -12.66 20.27
N MET A 189 -9.34 -11.97 19.87
CA MET A 189 -10.67 -12.11 20.49
C MET A 189 -11.33 -13.47 20.29
N LYS A 190 -10.83 -14.31 19.38
CA LYS A 190 -11.33 -15.68 19.17
C LYS A 190 -10.74 -16.67 20.18
N SER A 191 -9.56 -16.39 20.72
CA SER A 191 -8.78 -17.35 21.54
C SER A 191 -8.49 -16.88 22.95
N ASP A 192 -8.58 -15.58 23.21
CA ASP A 192 -8.18 -14.95 24.46
C ASP A 192 -9.26 -13.99 24.99
N ASN A 193 -9.07 -13.52 26.24
CA ASN A 193 -9.99 -12.58 26.88
C ASN A 193 -9.42 -11.17 27.00
N GLN A 194 -8.16 -10.96 26.63
CA GLN A 194 -7.51 -9.66 26.77
C GLN A 194 -6.35 -9.46 25.80
N MET A 195 -6.01 -8.19 25.54
CA MET A 195 -4.81 -7.80 24.79
C MET A 195 -4.24 -6.47 25.33
N ASN A 196 -2.91 -6.36 25.35
CA ASN A 196 -2.20 -5.18 25.85
C ASN A 196 -1.93 -4.19 24.72
N PHE A 197 -2.07 -2.90 25.03
CA PHE A 197 -1.85 -1.78 24.11
C PHE A 197 -1.07 -0.65 24.77
N THR A 198 -0.57 0.29 23.96
CA THR A 198 -0.16 1.63 24.43
C THR A 198 -1.39 2.36 24.96
N LEU A 199 -1.27 3.61 25.43
CA LEU A 199 -2.44 4.41 25.84
C LEU A 199 -3.46 4.59 24.71
N GLY A 200 -3.07 4.41 23.44
CA GLY A 200 -3.95 4.51 22.28
C GLY A 200 -4.41 5.93 21.93
N GLU A 201 -3.70 6.94 22.43
CA GLU A 201 -4.02 8.36 22.22
C GLU A 201 -3.58 8.88 20.85
N GLN A 202 -2.73 8.11 20.14
CA GLN A 202 -2.24 8.53 18.82
C GLN A 202 -3.42 8.74 17.87
N MET A 203 -3.47 9.92 17.27
CA MET A 203 -4.47 10.30 16.27
C MET A 203 -4.04 9.81 14.89
N TYR A 204 -4.67 8.76 14.38
CA TYR A 204 -4.36 8.17 13.09
C TYR A 204 -5.56 8.20 12.15
N SER A 205 -5.27 8.38 10.87
CA SER A 205 -6.24 8.16 9.81
C SER A 205 -6.04 6.77 9.22
N TYR A 206 -7.08 5.94 9.29
CA TYR A 206 -7.08 4.61 8.66
C TYR A 206 -7.96 4.63 7.42
N LEU A 207 -7.37 4.34 6.26
CA LEU A 207 -8.07 4.27 4.99
C LEU A 207 -8.49 2.82 4.70
N TYR A 208 -9.77 2.63 4.39
CA TYR A 208 -10.28 1.33 4.01
C TYR A 208 -9.73 0.87 2.65
N ILE A 209 -9.36 -0.39 2.55
CA ILE A 209 -8.72 -0.94 1.36
C ILE A 209 -9.54 -0.76 0.07
N LYS A 210 -10.87 -0.82 0.14
CA LYS A 210 -11.71 -0.64 -1.06
C LYS A 210 -11.77 0.82 -1.52
N ASP A 211 -11.68 1.76 -0.59
CA ASP A 211 -11.58 3.18 -0.93
C ASP A 211 -10.22 3.48 -1.58
N PHE A 212 -9.15 2.87 -1.08
CA PHE A 212 -7.84 2.93 -1.72
C PHE A 212 -7.87 2.38 -3.15
N VAL A 213 -8.52 1.25 -3.36
CA VAL A 213 -8.68 0.66 -4.71
C VAL A 213 -9.46 1.60 -5.63
N SER A 214 -10.55 2.20 -5.16
CA SER A 214 -11.30 3.21 -5.93
C SER A 214 -10.43 4.42 -6.33
N ILE A 215 -9.49 4.83 -5.47
CA ILE A 215 -8.49 5.86 -5.80
C ILE A 215 -7.59 5.38 -6.95
N ILE A 216 -7.06 4.16 -6.88
CA ILE A 216 -6.20 3.59 -7.92
C ILE A 216 -6.95 3.49 -9.26
N ASP A 217 -8.20 3.01 -9.25
CA ASP A 217 -9.03 2.91 -10.45
C ASP A 217 -9.20 4.27 -11.13
N LYS A 218 -9.46 5.33 -10.35
CA LYS A 218 -9.54 6.70 -10.88
C LYS A 218 -8.20 7.21 -11.42
N ILE A 219 -7.09 6.94 -10.72
CA ILE A 219 -5.75 7.33 -11.19
C ILE A 219 -5.42 6.69 -12.53
N VAL A 220 -5.70 5.40 -12.68
CA VAL A 220 -5.46 4.64 -13.92
C VAL A 220 -6.35 5.17 -15.05
N ALA A 221 -7.65 5.38 -14.79
CA ALA A 221 -8.61 5.83 -15.78
C ALA A 221 -8.37 7.27 -16.26
N LEU A 222 -8.02 8.18 -15.35
CA LEU A 222 -7.88 9.61 -15.62
C LEU A 222 -6.48 10.02 -16.09
N LYS A 223 -5.48 9.15 -15.91
CA LYS A 223 -4.06 9.43 -16.26
C LYS A 223 -3.60 10.77 -15.69
N ILE A 224 -3.65 10.90 -14.36
CA ILE A 224 -3.32 12.14 -13.65
C ILE A 224 -1.88 12.60 -13.91
N GLN A 225 -1.60 13.86 -13.64
CA GLN A 225 -0.27 14.45 -13.85
C GLN A 225 0.81 13.82 -12.97
N SER A 226 2.05 13.80 -13.48
CA SER A 226 3.22 13.38 -12.69
C SER A 226 3.33 14.16 -11.38
N GLY A 227 3.59 13.44 -10.32
CA GLY A 227 3.72 14.07 -9.01
C GLY A 227 3.69 13.11 -7.84
N ILE A 228 3.92 13.69 -6.66
CA ILE A 228 3.75 13.04 -5.37
C ILE A 228 2.34 13.35 -4.89
N TYR A 229 1.64 12.36 -4.35
CA TYR A 229 0.29 12.48 -3.83
C TYR A 229 0.15 11.72 -2.52
N ASN A 230 -0.38 12.37 -1.49
CA ASN A 230 -0.77 11.70 -0.26
C ASN A 230 -2.06 10.90 -0.48
N VAL A 231 -2.10 9.70 0.09
CA VAL A 231 -3.27 8.82 0.10
C VAL A 231 -3.59 8.46 1.54
N SER A 232 -4.63 9.10 2.08
CA SER A 232 -5.01 9.05 3.49
C SER A 232 -6.54 9.08 3.61
N SER A 233 -7.08 8.67 4.75
CA SER A 233 -8.48 8.97 5.09
C SER A 233 -8.59 10.43 5.58
N ASP A 234 -9.75 11.05 5.39
CA ASP A 234 -10.09 12.34 5.98
C ASP A 234 -10.55 12.22 7.43
N VAL A 235 -10.90 11.02 7.89
CA VAL A 235 -11.29 10.72 9.27
C VAL A 235 -10.06 10.36 10.08
N VAL A 236 -9.76 11.18 11.09
CA VAL A 236 -8.69 10.93 12.07
C VAL A 236 -9.30 10.73 13.46
N ARG A 237 -8.88 9.68 14.15
CA ARG A 237 -9.38 9.32 15.47
C ARG A 237 -8.24 8.77 16.35
N PRO A 238 -8.36 8.80 17.70
CA PRO A 238 -7.46 8.07 18.59
C PRO A 238 -7.49 6.57 18.24
N ILE A 239 -6.32 5.93 18.22
CA ILE A 239 -6.24 4.47 17.99
C ILE A 239 -7.16 3.72 18.96
N ARG A 240 -7.21 4.14 20.23
CA ARG A 240 -8.11 3.59 21.23
C ARG A 240 -9.55 3.47 20.72
N SER A 241 -10.09 4.52 20.09
CA SER A 241 -11.49 4.53 19.65
C SER A 241 -11.76 3.53 18.52
N PHE A 242 -10.78 3.26 17.64
CA PHE A 242 -10.91 2.19 16.64
C PHE A 242 -10.95 0.81 17.30
N LEU A 243 -10.08 0.57 18.28
CA LEU A 243 -9.98 -0.71 18.98
C LEU A 243 -11.22 -0.99 19.84
N GLU A 244 -11.73 0.01 20.53
CA GLU A 244 -12.99 -0.09 21.30
C GLU A 244 -14.16 -0.41 20.39
N GLU A 245 -14.28 0.25 19.24
CA GLU A 245 -15.32 0.01 18.26
C GLU A 245 -15.26 -1.41 17.66
N ILE A 246 -14.05 -1.95 17.40
CA ILE A 246 -13.86 -3.33 16.95
C ILE A 246 -14.25 -4.32 18.04
N ARG A 247 -13.80 -4.09 19.29
CA ARG A 247 -14.15 -4.92 20.43
C ARG A 247 -15.66 -5.01 20.62
N ASP A 248 -16.34 -3.87 20.63
CA ASP A 248 -17.78 -3.81 20.90
C ASP A 248 -18.63 -4.59 19.87
N ARG A 249 -18.09 -4.76 18.64
CA ARG A 249 -18.74 -5.55 17.58
C ARG A 249 -18.51 -7.05 17.68
N ILE A 250 -17.40 -7.47 18.30
CA ILE A 250 -17.00 -8.89 18.32
C ILE A 250 -17.26 -9.50 19.70
N ASN A 251 -16.74 -8.89 20.75
CA ASN A 251 -16.82 -9.36 22.11
C ASN A 251 -16.69 -8.18 23.10
N PRO A 252 -17.82 -7.57 23.53
CA PRO A 252 -17.80 -6.44 24.45
C PRO A 252 -17.11 -6.71 25.80
N GLU A 253 -17.03 -7.99 26.22
CA GLU A 253 -16.38 -8.40 27.46
C GLU A 253 -14.85 -8.52 27.35
N PHE A 254 -14.30 -8.44 26.11
CA PHE A 254 -12.86 -8.53 25.89
C PHE A 254 -12.13 -7.33 26.48
N GLN A 255 -11.07 -7.58 27.25
CA GLN A 255 -10.33 -6.54 27.94
C GLN A 255 -9.23 -5.93 27.06
N LEU A 256 -9.40 -4.65 26.71
CA LEU A 256 -8.36 -3.84 26.07
C LEU A 256 -7.51 -3.17 27.16
N ASN A 257 -6.35 -3.72 27.47
CA ASN A 257 -5.46 -3.23 28.51
C ASN A 257 -4.62 -2.06 27.98
N PHE A 258 -5.16 -0.87 27.99
CA PHE A 258 -4.46 0.34 27.56
C PHE A 258 -3.39 0.77 28.56
N GLY A 259 -2.24 1.26 28.07
CA GLY A 259 -1.11 1.75 28.87
C GLY A 259 -0.17 0.64 29.37
N MET A 260 -0.40 -0.62 29.01
CA MET A 260 0.46 -1.74 29.39
C MET A 260 1.72 -1.86 28.49
N LEU A 261 1.71 -1.22 27.32
CA LEU A 261 2.87 -1.14 26.43
C LEU A 261 3.36 0.31 26.36
N PRO A 262 4.68 0.55 26.36
CA PRO A 262 5.22 1.88 26.14
C PRO A 262 5.03 2.33 24.69
N TYR A 263 5.01 3.62 24.45
CA TYR A 263 5.17 4.15 23.09
C TYR A 263 6.59 3.84 22.59
N ARG A 264 6.70 3.71 21.27
CA ARG A 264 8.01 3.60 20.61
C ARG A 264 8.76 4.93 20.73
N ASP A 265 10.08 4.88 20.73
CA ASP A 265 10.88 6.09 20.54
C ASP A 265 10.46 6.76 19.22
N TYR A 266 10.35 8.09 19.22
CA TYR A 266 9.89 8.88 18.08
C TYR A 266 8.47 8.53 17.60
N GLN A 267 7.58 8.09 18.49
CA GLN A 267 6.19 7.82 18.15
C GLN A 267 5.48 9.11 17.68
N SER A 268 5.07 9.14 16.42
CA SER A 268 4.18 10.21 15.95
C SER A 268 2.81 10.12 16.64
N MET A 269 2.38 11.22 17.24
CA MET A 269 1.10 11.26 17.97
C MET A 269 -0.06 11.75 17.10
N HIS A 270 0.20 12.32 15.91
CA HIS A 270 -0.82 12.66 14.95
C HIS A 270 -0.30 12.42 13.53
N ILE A 271 -0.91 11.48 12.82
CA ILE A 271 -0.53 11.09 11.46
C ILE A 271 -1.74 11.20 10.54
N GLN A 272 -1.72 12.20 9.66
CA GLN A 272 -2.76 12.42 8.65
C GLN A 272 -2.16 13.08 7.41
N GLY A 273 -2.48 12.56 6.22
CA GLY A 273 -2.10 13.15 4.95
C GLY A 273 -3.22 14.03 4.39
N SER A 274 -2.89 15.21 3.88
CA SER A 274 -3.85 16.02 3.12
C SER A 274 -4.11 15.38 1.76
N MET A 275 -5.37 15.16 1.44
CA MET A 275 -5.82 14.64 0.13
C MET A 275 -6.13 15.74 -0.90
N ASN A 276 -5.93 17.01 -0.56
CA ASN A 276 -6.36 18.14 -1.41
C ASN A 276 -5.74 18.08 -2.81
N LYS A 277 -4.45 17.77 -2.90
CA LYS A 277 -3.75 17.68 -4.17
C LYS A 277 -4.27 16.52 -5.02
N LEU A 278 -4.46 15.35 -4.44
CA LEU A 278 -5.00 14.20 -5.16
C LEU A 278 -6.45 14.44 -5.58
N ASN A 279 -7.28 14.96 -4.68
CA ASN A 279 -8.68 15.30 -4.97
C ASN A 279 -8.82 16.32 -6.11
N SER A 280 -7.87 17.23 -6.30
CA SER A 280 -7.87 18.16 -7.45
C SER A 280 -7.68 17.44 -8.79
N GLN A 281 -7.10 16.24 -8.80
CA GLN A 281 -6.86 15.44 -10.02
C GLN A 281 -7.98 14.42 -10.29
N ILE A 282 -8.50 13.77 -9.24
CA ILE A 282 -9.45 12.64 -9.39
C ILE A 282 -10.87 12.95 -8.90
N GLY A 283 -11.11 14.17 -8.44
CA GLY A 283 -12.35 14.54 -7.72
C GLY A 283 -12.34 14.04 -6.28
N LYS A 284 -13.29 14.57 -5.49
CA LYS A 284 -13.45 14.16 -4.09
C LYS A 284 -13.80 12.67 -4.00
N ILE A 285 -13.26 12.00 -3.01
CA ILE A 285 -13.60 10.63 -2.66
C ILE A 285 -14.61 10.66 -1.51
N ASP A 286 -15.70 9.93 -1.68
CA ASP A 286 -16.66 9.65 -0.62
C ASP A 286 -16.19 8.36 0.07
N PHE A 287 -15.54 8.51 1.22
CA PHE A 287 -14.99 7.38 1.96
C PHE A 287 -16.10 6.55 2.61
N THR A 288 -15.89 5.25 2.61
CA THR A 288 -16.74 4.31 3.33
C THR A 288 -16.67 4.62 4.84
N ASP A 289 -17.83 4.71 5.50
CA ASP A 289 -17.87 4.87 6.94
C ASP A 289 -17.11 3.75 7.64
N PHE A 290 -16.33 4.10 8.68
CA PHE A 290 -15.49 3.13 9.39
C PHE A 290 -16.29 1.96 9.92
N SER A 291 -17.52 2.20 10.41
CA SER A 291 -18.39 1.14 10.93
C SER A 291 -18.75 0.11 9.86
N ILE A 292 -19.02 0.55 8.64
CA ILE A 292 -19.30 -0.35 7.51
C ILE A 292 -18.05 -1.09 7.08
N ALA A 293 -16.93 -0.39 6.99
CA ALA A 293 -15.65 -0.95 6.58
C ALA A 293 -15.15 -2.03 7.56
N ILE A 294 -15.28 -1.76 8.87
CA ILE A 294 -14.85 -2.72 9.88
C ILE A 294 -15.79 -3.93 9.98
N ASP A 295 -17.09 -3.77 9.77
CA ASP A 295 -18.03 -4.89 9.71
C ASP A 295 -17.70 -5.85 8.56
N ASN A 296 -17.35 -5.30 7.38
CA ASN A 296 -16.88 -6.10 6.25
C ASN A 296 -15.57 -6.84 6.56
N THR A 297 -14.64 -6.14 7.23
CA THR A 297 -13.35 -6.71 7.64
C THR A 297 -13.54 -7.84 8.65
N ILE A 298 -14.34 -7.63 9.70
CA ILE A 298 -14.69 -8.63 10.71
C ILE A 298 -15.34 -9.86 10.05
N LYS A 299 -16.30 -9.64 9.16
CA LYS A 299 -16.98 -10.72 8.42
C LYS A 299 -16.01 -11.54 7.59
N TYR A 300 -14.96 -10.91 7.03
CA TYR A 300 -13.94 -11.62 6.29
C TYR A 300 -13.11 -12.54 7.18
N TYR A 301 -12.64 -12.07 8.34
CA TYR A 301 -11.82 -12.86 9.27
C TYR A 301 -12.62 -13.89 10.08
N ASN A 302 -13.95 -13.80 10.13
CA ASN A 302 -14.83 -14.76 10.82
C ASN A 302 -15.33 -15.90 9.89
N LYS A 303 -14.84 -15.99 8.66
CA LYS A 303 -15.08 -17.13 7.77
C LYS A 303 -14.12 -18.26 8.07
#